data_5073626c3d26dcb9962cb69ad6c9ed19
#
_entry.id   5073626c3d26dcb9962cb69ad6c9ed19
#
_cell.length_a   1.000
_cell.length_b   1.000
_cell.length_c   1.000
_cell.angle_alpha   90.00
_cell.angle_beta   90.00
_cell.angle_gamma   90.00
#
_symmetry.space_group_name_H-M   'P 1'
#
loop_
_entity.id
_entity.type
_entity.pdbx_description
1 polymer ?
#
loop_
_entity_poly.entity_id
_entity_poly.type
_entity_poly.pdbx_seq_one_letter_code
_entity_poly.pdbx_strand_id
1 'polypeptide(L)'
;MKYNLTEKLKFSEDPVLVIQDKELTVKSDADVVLQLMDILAEKGEMSGAREALGLLLSEKDQKKLAALHLKMDDYLEVMKAAVQLALGEDLDEDQPGE
;
A
#
# COMPACT_ATOMS: atom_id res chain seq x y z
N MET A 1 31.72 12.78 17.32
CA MET A 1 31.28 13.54 16.14
C MET A 1 29.80 13.30 15.90
N LYS A 2 29.07 14.35 15.57
CA LYS A 2 27.64 14.25 15.25
C LYS A 2 27.42 14.66 13.81
N TYR A 3 26.57 13.94 13.13
CA TYR A 3 26.18 14.27 11.77
C TYR A 3 24.67 14.38 11.70
N ASN A 4 24.19 15.55 11.37
CA ASN A 4 22.74 15.76 11.31
C ASN A 4 22.22 15.42 9.91
N LEU A 5 21.43 14.37 9.83
CA LEU A 5 20.92 13.85 8.56
C LEU A 5 19.55 14.41 8.20
N THR A 6 18.96 15.19 9.09
CA THR A 6 17.55 15.61 8.97
C THR A 6 17.21 16.18 7.61
N GLU A 7 18.05 17.06 7.09
CA GLU A 7 17.71 17.74 5.83
C GLU A 7 17.75 16.83 4.61
N LYS A 8 18.35 15.68 4.75
CA LYS A 8 18.41 14.73 3.62
C LYS A 8 17.21 13.79 3.60
N LEU A 9 16.38 13.83 4.63
CA LEU A 9 15.23 12.95 4.75
C LEU A 9 13.97 13.71 4.35
N LYS A 10 12.99 13.00 3.81
CA LYS A 10 11.79 13.65 3.29
C LYS A 10 10.61 13.64 4.24
N PHE A 11 10.48 12.72 5.12
CA PHE A 11 9.35 12.64 6.08
C PHE A 11 8.00 12.78 5.39
N SER A 12 7.80 12.02 4.31
CA SER A 12 6.57 12.09 3.54
C SER A 12 5.40 11.48 4.29
N GLU A 13 4.19 11.96 3.99
CA GLU A 13 2.97 11.38 4.56
C GLU A 13 2.65 10.08 3.85
N ASP A 14 1.85 9.25 4.52
CA ASP A 14 1.40 8.01 3.92
C ASP A 14 0.50 8.29 2.73
N PRO A 15 0.69 7.55 1.64
CA PRO A 15 -0.15 7.75 0.46
C PRO A 15 -1.57 7.23 0.67
N VAL A 16 -2.50 7.76 -0.11
CA VAL A 16 -3.91 7.38 -0.03
C VAL A 16 -4.33 6.77 -1.36
N LEU A 17 -4.96 5.62 -1.29
CA LEU A 17 -5.52 4.94 -2.44
C LEU A 17 -7.03 5.18 -2.45
N VAL A 18 -7.54 5.66 -3.57
CA VAL A 18 -8.97 5.98 -3.68
C VAL A 18 -9.66 4.94 -4.55
N ILE A 19 -10.73 4.35 -4.04
CA ILE A 19 -11.54 3.39 -4.78
C ILE A 19 -12.99 3.88 -4.66
N GLN A 20 -13.55 4.35 -5.75
CA GLN A 20 -14.86 4.99 -5.76
C GLN A 20 -14.82 6.18 -4.80
N ASP A 21 -15.64 6.21 -3.78
CA ASP A 21 -15.64 7.31 -2.81
C ASP A 21 -14.89 6.96 -1.53
N LYS A 22 -14.21 5.83 -1.50
CA LYS A 22 -13.52 5.39 -0.29
C LYS A 22 -12.04 5.67 -0.38
N GLU A 23 -11.49 6.14 0.73
CA GLU A 23 -10.06 6.42 0.82
C GLU A 23 -9.42 5.43 1.76
N LEU A 24 -8.34 4.82 1.30
CA LEU A 24 -7.58 3.86 2.07
C LEU A 24 -6.17 4.39 2.24
N THR A 25 -5.72 4.56 3.47
CA THR A 25 -4.37 5.05 3.72
C THR A 25 -3.41 3.87 3.73
N VAL A 26 -2.39 3.94 2.91
CA VAL A 26 -1.43 2.85 2.78
C VAL A 26 -0.22 3.15 3.66
N LYS A 27 0.07 2.26 4.60
CA LYS A 27 1.22 2.42 5.46
C LYS A 27 2.49 2.28 4.64
N SER A 28 3.42 3.18 4.83
CA SER A 28 4.64 3.19 4.01
C SER A 28 5.91 3.35 4.83
N ASP A 29 5.85 3.11 6.14
CA ASP A 29 7.03 3.12 6.97
C ASP A 29 8.00 2.03 6.53
N ALA A 30 9.27 2.28 6.66
CA ALA A 30 10.29 1.32 6.20
C ALA A 30 10.12 -0.07 6.79
N ASP A 31 9.84 -0.16 8.10
CA ASP A 31 9.65 -1.47 8.71
C ASP A 31 8.45 -2.20 8.14
N VAL A 32 7.39 -1.51 7.78
CA VAL A 32 6.21 -2.11 7.16
C VAL A 32 6.59 -2.62 5.77
N VAL A 33 7.32 -1.81 5.01
CA VAL A 33 7.75 -2.19 3.66
C VAL A 33 8.68 -3.39 3.69
N LEU A 34 9.58 -3.45 4.67
CA LEU A 34 10.47 -4.60 4.79
C LEU A 34 9.72 -5.88 5.11
N GLN A 35 8.72 -5.82 5.97
CA GLN A 35 7.86 -6.96 6.25
C GLN A 35 7.06 -7.38 5.01
N LEU A 36 6.59 -6.39 4.25
CA LEU A 36 5.88 -6.65 3.00
C LEU A 36 6.75 -7.42 2.03
N MET A 37 8.00 -7.01 1.89
CA MET A 37 8.92 -7.70 0.99
C MET A 37 9.13 -9.14 1.40
N ASP A 38 9.21 -9.40 2.71
CA ASP A 38 9.35 -10.77 3.21
C ASP A 38 8.12 -11.61 2.86
N ILE A 39 6.93 -11.05 3.02
CA ILE A 39 5.70 -11.77 2.70
C ILE A 39 5.67 -12.13 1.22
N LEU A 40 5.98 -11.17 0.36
CA LEU A 40 5.93 -11.39 -1.08
C LEU A 40 7.01 -12.37 -1.54
N ALA A 41 8.18 -12.32 -0.91
CA ALA A 41 9.26 -13.25 -1.26
C ALA A 41 8.91 -14.69 -0.87
N GLU A 42 8.24 -14.87 0.26
CA GLU A 42 7.90 -16.21 0.72
C GLU A 42 6.67 -16.78 0.03
N LYS A 43 5.65 -15.95 -0.18
CA LYS A 43 4.35 -16.44 -0.65
C LYS A 43 3.99 -16.03 -2.06
N GLY A 44 4.67 -15.02 -2.61
CA GLY A 44 4.33 -14.48 -3.91
C GLY A 44 3.13 -13.56 -3.84
N GLU A 45 2.80 -12.94 -4.95
CA GLU A 45 1.74 -11.94 -4.98
C GLU A 45 0.38 -12.52 -4.71
N MET A 46 0.07 -13.63 -5.34
CA MET A 46 -1.27 -14.20 -5.21
C MET A 46 -1.49 -14.75 -3.81
N SER A 47 -0.60 -15.60 -3.33
CA SER A 47 -0.77 -16.21 -2.02
C SER A 47 -0.53 -15.23 -0.88
N GLY A 48 0.25 -14.20 -1.12
CA GLY A 48 0.55 -13.21 -0.10
C GLY A 48 -0.36 -12.00 -0.09
N ALA A 49 -1.29 -11.89 -1.06
CA ALA A 49 -2.08 -10.68 -1.24
C ALA A 49 -2.86 -10.28 0.01
N ARG A 50 -3.53 -11.24 0.63
CA ARG A 50 -4.34 -10.93 1.80
C ARG A 50 -3.49 -10.47 2.97
N GLU A 51 -2.37 -11.14 3.18
CA GLU A 51 -1.47 -10.79 4.25
C GLU A 51 -0.82 -9.43 3.99
N ALA A 52 -0.46 -9.16 2.74
CA ALA A 52 0.12 -7.89 2.36
C ALA A 52 -0.84 -6.74 2.62
N LEU A 53 -2.09 -6.88 2.20
CA LEU A 53 -3.09 -5.84 2.44
C LEU A 53 -3.40 -5.69 3.92
N GLY A 54 -3.39 -6.79 4.68
CA GLY A 54 -3.58 -6.73 6.11
C GLY A 54 -2.47 -5.97 6.82
N LEU A 55 -1.27 -6.01 6.26
CA LEU A 55 -0.14 -5.26 6.80
C LEU A 55 -0.20 -3.79 6.41
N LEU A 56 -0.57 -3.49 5.17
CA LEU A 56 -0.54 -2.13 4.63
C LEU A 56 -1.71 -1.26 5.06
N LEU A 57 -2.85 -1.86 5.38
CA LEU A 57 -4.06 -1.11 5.70
C LEU A 57 -4.45 -1.29 7.16
N SER A 58 -5.03 -0.24 7.75
CA SER A 58 -5.59 -0.35 9.09
C SER A 58 -6.80 -1.26 9.06
N GLU A 59 -7.23 -1.73 10.22
CA GLU A 59 -8.44 -2.57 10.30
C GLU A 59 -9.64 -1.86 9.73
N LYS A 60 -9.74 -0.56 9.99
CA LYS A 60 -10.85 0.24 9.48
C LYS A 60 -10.85 0.24 7.95
N ASP A 61 -9.69 0.43 7.36
CA ASP A 61 -9.58 0.48 5.90
C ASP A 61 -9.76 -0.91 5.29
N GLN A 62 -9.33 -1.96 5.98
CA GLN A 62 -9.58 -3.32 5.52
C GLN A 62 -11.08 -3.60 5.45
N LYS A 63 -11.85 -3.07 6.41
CA LYS A 63 -13.30 -3.23 6.38
C LYS A 63 -13.93 -2.47 5.22
N LYS A 64 -13.41 -1.30 4.90
CA LYS A 64 -13.89 -0.56 3.73
C LYS A 64 -13.67 -1.36 2.46
N LEU A 65 -12.49 -1.98 2.35
CA LEU A 65 -12.16 -2.79 1.19
C LEU A 65 -13.08 -4.01 1.11
N ALA A 66 -13.29 -4.69 2.23
CA ALA A 66 -14.14 -5.87 2.25
C ALA A 66 -15.56 -5.54 1.84
N ALA A 67 -16.06 -4.36 2.20
CA ALA A 67 -17.42 -3.94 1.87
C ALA A 67 -17.64 -3.75 0.38
N LEU A 68 -16.57 -3.64 -0.40
CA LEU A 68 -16.69 -3.50 -1.85
C LEU A 68 -16.96 -4.83 -2.55
N HIS A 69 -16.73 -5.94 -1.88
CA HIS A 69 -16.97 -7.29 -2.43
C HIS A 69 -16.31 -7.50 -3.78
N LEU A 70 -15.03 -7.14 -3.86
CA LEU A 70 -14.28 -7.22 -5.11
C LEU A 70 -14.07 -8.66 -5.55
N LYS A 71 -14.04 -8.88 -6.85
CA LYS A 71 -13.61 -10.15 -7.40
C LYS A 71 -12.09 -10.23 -7.33
N MET A 72 -11.56 -11.41 -7.56
CA MET A 72 -10.14 -11.66 -7.36
C MET A 72 -9.25 -10.78 -8.22
N ASP A 73 -9.63 -10.57 -9.47
CA ASP A 73 -8.83 -9.74 -10.38
C ASP A 73 -8.69 -8.31 -9.84
N ASP A 74 -9.82 -7.77 -9.36
CA ASP A 74 -9.80 -6.40 -8.82
C ASP A 74 -9.07 -6.36 -7.50
N TYR A 75 -9.23 -7.37 -6.67
CA TYR A 75 -8.53 -7.44 -5.40
C TYR A 75 -7.01 -7.42 -5.62
N LEU A 76 -6.52 -8.17 -6.62
CA LEU A 76 -5.11 -8.17 -6.95
C LEU A 76 -4.64 -6.83 -7.50
N GLU A 77 -5.50 -6.13 -8.24
CA GLU A 77 -5.17 -4.78 -8.71
C GLU A 77 -5.01 -3.82 -7.53
N VAL A 78 -5.89 -3.93 -6.55
CA VAL A 78 -5.77 -3.10 -5.34
C VAL A 78 -4.47 -3.42 -4.62
N MET A 79 -4.16 -4.70 -4.47
CA MET A 79 -2.92 -5.12 -3.81
C MET A 79 -1.70 -4.56 -4.53
N LYS A 80 -1.67 -4.65 -5.85
CA LYS A 80 -0.53 -4.13 -6.61
C LYS A 80 -0.37 -2.63 -6.45
N ALA A 81 -1.49 -1.90 -6.52
CA ALA A 81 -1.44 -0.45 -6.33
C ALA A 81 -0.96 -0.08 -4.94
N ALA A 82 -1.47 -0.78 -3.92
CA ALA A 82 -1.06 -0.50 -2.54
C ALA A 82 0.43 -0.77 -2.34
N VAL A 83 0.94 -1.85 -2.92
CA VAL A 83 2.36 -2.17 -2.83
C VAL A 83 3.21 -1.09 -3.49
N GLN A 84 2.81 -0.64 -4.67
CA GLN A 84 3.56 0.40 -5.37
C GLN A 84 3.58 1.70 -4.59
N LEU A 85 2.45 2.07 -4.00
CA LEU A 85 2.39 3.27 -3.16
C LEU A 85 3.25 3.11 -1.92
N ALA A 86 3.25 1.95 -1.30
CA ALA A 86 4.07 1.71 -0.11
C ALA A 86 5.55 1.79 -0.42
N LEU A 87 5.94 1.41 -1.64
CA LEU A 87 7.34 1.49 -2.07
C LEU A 87 7.74 2.90 -2.48
N GLY A 88 6.82 3.84 -2.44
CA GLY A 88 7.11 5.22 -2.79
C GLY A 88 7.04 5.52 -4.27
N GLU A 89 6.44 4.65 -5.05
CA GLU A 89 6.29 4.89 -6.49
C GLU A 89 5.12 5.82 -6.73
N ASP A 90 5.31 6.77 -7.60
CA ASP A 90 4.22 7.68 -7.98
C ASP A 90 3.34 6.99 -8.99
N LEU A 91 2.06 6.88 -8.67
CA LEU A 91 1.08 6.40 -9.64
C LEU A 91 0.42 7.61 -10.28
N ASP A 92 0.00 7.45 -11.51
CA ASP A 92 -0.58 8.54 -12.27
C ASP A 92 -1.97 8.84 -11.75
N GLU A 93 -2.10 9.86 -10.92
CA GLU A 93 -3.36 10.21 -10.30
C GLU A 93 -4.37 10.69 -11.27
N ASP A 94 -3.92 11.24 -12.38
CA ASP A 94 -4.83 11.77 -13.35
C ASP A 94 -5.19 10.78 -14.37
N GLN A 95 -4.84 9.57 -14.16
CA GLN A 95 -5.18 8.57 -15.07
C GLN A 95 -6.64 8.50 -15.11
N PRO A 96 -7.29 9.08 -16.05
CA PRO A 96 -8.70 9.05 -16.04
C PRO A 96 -9.02 7.62 -16.12
N GLY A 97 -9.86 7.21 -15.38
CA GLY A 97 -10.22 5.89 -15.40
C GLY A 97 -10.38 5.47 -16.80
N GLU A 98 -9.63 5.95 -17.60
CA GLU A 98 -9.77 5.70 -18.93
C GLU A 98 -9.67 4.49 -19.20
#